data_b84a166c6b6dcaf8b07f05e688875df1
#
_entry.id   b84a166c6b6dcaf8b07f05e688875df1
#
_cell.length_a   1.000
_cell.length_b   1.000
_cell.length_c   1.000
_cell.angle_alpha   90.00
_cell.angle_beta   90.00
_cell.angle_gamma   90.00
#
_symmetry.space_group_name_H-M   'P 1'
#
loop_
_entity.id
_entity.type
_entity.pdbx_description
1 polymer ?
#
loop_
_entity_poly.entity_id
_entity_poly.type
_entity_poly.pdbx_seq_one_letter_code
_entity_poly.pdbx_strand_id
1 'polypeptide(L)' 'MLERLCLALGIGWDPAMLRWEPGIRETDGIWASHWYDAVASSTGFGQPDERPVVLVDEAKRVADACRPFYERLAAHKLSA' A
#
# COMPACT_ATOMS: atom_id res chain seq x y z
N MET A 1 -11.23 4.19 2.92
CA MET A 1 -10.84 3.16 1.91
C MET A 1 -11.03 1.74 2.43
N LEU A 2 -10.42 1.37 3.55
CA LEU A 2 -10.48 -0.01 4.08
C LEU A 2 -11.92 -0.44 4.43
N GLU A 3 -12.72 0.44 4.99
CA GLU A 3 -14.14 0.16 5.24
C GLU A 3 -14.90 -0.19 3.95
N ARG A 4 -14.66 0.55 2.88
CA ARG A 4 -15.28 0.26 1.58
C ARG A 4 -14.80 -1.05 0.98
N LEU A 5 -13.53 -1.38 1.20
CA LEU A 5 -12.99 -2.67 0.79
C LEU A 5 -13.68 -3.82 1.53
N CYS A 6 -13.85 -3.69 2.85
CA CYS A 6 -14.56 -4.68 3.65
C CYS A 6 -16.01 -4.86 3.16
N LEU A 7 -16.69 -3.75 2.87
CA LEU A 7 -18.05 -3.79 2.32
C LEU A 7 -18.09 -4.53 0.97
N ALA A 8 -17.16 -4.22 0.07
CA ALA A 8 -17.10 -4.86 -1.24
C ALA A 8 -16.82 -6.37 -1.16
N LEU A 9 -16.06 -6.79 -0.15
CA LEU A 9 -15.70 -8.20 0.07
C LEU A 9 -16.73 -8.95 0.93
N GLY A 10 -17.73 -8.27 1.49
CA GLY A 10 -18.74 -8.89 2.34
C GLY A 10 -18.20 -9.31 3.70
N ILE A 11 -17.14 -8.67 4.20
CA ILE A 11 -16.58 -8.90 5.54
C ILE A 11 -16.86 -7.74 6.47
N GLY A 12 -16.94 -8.05 7.78
CA GLY A 12 -17.21 -7.03 8.79
C GLY A 12 -16.10 -5.99 8.90
N TRP A 13 -16.47 -4.73 9.08
CA TRP A 13 -15.55 -3.65 9.34
C TRP A 13 -15.35 -3.47 10.86
N ASP A 14 -14.11 -3.25 11.26
CA ASP A 14 -13.75 -2.93 12.64
C ASP A 14 -12.71 -1.81 12.64
N PRO A 15 -12.92 -0.69 13.36
CA PRO A 15 -11.93 0.39 13.48
C PRO A 15 -10.57 -0.08 14.02
N ALA A 16 -10.52 -1.20 14.74
CA ALA A 16 -9.26 -1.78 15.19
C ALA A 16 -8.33 -2.17 14.03
N MET A 17 -8.85 -2.32 12.83
CA MET A 17 -8.06 -2.59 11.63
C MET A 17 -7.15 -1.42 11.22
N LEU A 18 -7.37 -0.22 11.78
CA LEU A 18 -6.60 0.98 11.43
C LEU A 18 -5.41 1.23 12.36
N ARG A 19 -5.29 0.50 13.46
CA ARG A 19 -4.25 0.74 14.47
C ARG A 19 -3.73 -0.59 15.00
N TRP A 20 -2.46 -0.61 15.36
CA TRP A 20 -1.81 -1.80 15.92
C TRP A 20 -0.64 -1.40 16.82
N GLU A 21 -0.24 -2.33 17.68
CA GLU A 21 0.95 -2.17 18.51
C GLU A 21 2.23 -2.29 17.67
N PRO A 22 3.25 -1.47 17.96
CA PRO A 22 4.51 -1.59 17.25
C PRO A 22 5.23 -2.90 17.62
N GLY A 23 6.11 -3.36 16.76
CA GLY A 23 6.97 -4.51 17.00
C GLY A 23 6.89 -5.56 15.89
N ILE A 24 7.84 -6.47 15.92
CA ILE A 24 7.90 -7.64 15.05
C ILE A 24 6.96 -8.72 15.59
N ARG A 25 6.22 -9.38 14.71
CA ARG A 25 5.32 -10.47 15.05
C ARG A 25 5.92 -11.79 14.61
N GLU A 26 5.54 -12.87 15.31
CA GLU A 26 6.02 -14.23 14.97
C GLU A 26 5.70 -14.63 13.53
N THR A 27 4.61 -14.09 12.98
CA THR A 27 4.16 -14.38 11.61
C THR A 27 4.90 -13.59 10.53
N ASP A 28 5.77 -12.65 10.89
CA ASP A 28 6.44 -11.75 9.92
C ASP A 28 7.54 -12.43 9.10
N GLY A 29 8.00 -13.61 9.52
CA GLY A 29 8.98 -14.38 8.79
C GLY A 29 10.43 -13.92 9.02
N ILE A 30 11.36 -14.65 8.41
CA ILE A 30 12.81 -14.46 8.64
C ILE A 30 13.35 -13.15 8.07
N TRP A 31 12.69 -12.57 7.09
CA TRP A 31 13.15 -11.33 6.43
C TRP A 31 12.74 -10.07 7.18
N ALA A 32 11.88 -10.18 8.19
CA ALA A 32 11.37 -9.02 8.93
C ALA A 32 12.49 -8.18 9.54
N SER A 33 13.52 -8.81 10.09
CA SER A 33 14.66 -8.13 10.71
C SER A 33 15.49 -7.29 9.71
N HIS A 34 15.38 -7.58 8.42
CA HIS A 34 16.15 -6.89 7.36
C HIS A 34 15.34 -5.81 6.63
N TRP A 35 14.03 -6.02 6.48
CA TRP A 35 13.22 -5.21 5.56
C TRP A 35 12.08 -4.46 6.22
N TYR A 36 11.71 -4.81 7.46
CA TYR A 36 10.48 -4.32 8.08
C TYR A 36 10.67 -3.27 9.15
N ASP A 37 11.79 -2.54 9.18
CA ASP A 37 12.06 -1.55 10.21
C ASP A 37 10.95 -0.51 10.30
N ALA A 38 10.55 0.07 9.18
CA ALA A 38 9.47 1.05 9.14
C ALA A 38 8.13 0.44 9.53
N VAL A 39 7.84 -0.78 9.09
CA VAL A 39 6.62 -1.50 9.42
C VAL A 39 6.59 -1.87 10.90
N ALA A 40 7.72 -2.37 11.44
CA ALA A 40 7.84 -2.75 12.86
C ALA A 40 7.60 -1.57 13.80
N SER A 41 8.02 -0.37 13.43
CA SER A 41 7.81 0.83 14.24
C SER A 41 6.45 1.48 14.00
N SER A 42 5.69 1.05 13.02
CA SER A 42 4.39 1.63 12.68
C SER A 42 3.30 1.22 13.67
N THR A 43 2.30 2.08 13.81
CA THR A 43 1.12 1.85 14.64
C THR A 43 -0.19 2.07 13.87
N GLY A 44 -0.12 2.38 12.61
CA GLY A 44 -1.25 2.66 11.74
C GLY A 44 -0.80 2.97 10.32
N PHE A 45 -1.73 3.26 9.44
CA PHE A 45 -1.42 3.65 8.08
C PHE A 45 -0.84 5.07 8.03
N GLY A 46 0.23 5.24 7.25
CA GLY A 46 0.83 6.54 6.99
C GLY A 46 0.12 7.30 5.88
N GLN A 47 0.54 8.54 5.68
CA GLN A 47 0.09 9.34 4.55
C GLN A 47 0.82 8.90 3.27
N PRO A 48 0.17 8.97 2.11
CA PRO A 48 0.84 8.71 0.84
C PRO A 48 2.01 9.67 0.64
N ASP A 49 3.07 9.17 0.03
CA ASP A 49 4.18 10.03 -0.40
C ASP A 49 3.81 10.66 -1.74
N GLU A 50 3.52 11.96 -1.71
CA GLU A 50 3.10 12.73 -2.88
C GLU A 50 4.27 13.47 -3.54
N ARG A 51 5.50 13.21 -3.13
CA ARG A 51 6.67 13.85 -3.75
C ARG A 51 6.74 13.47 -5.23
N PRO A 52 6.91 14.45 -6.12
CA PRO A 52 7.03 14.15 -7.53
C PRO A 52 8.31 13.34 -7.79
N VAL A 53 8.17 12.30 -8.60
CA VAL A 53 9.29 11.47 -9.04
C VAL A 53 9.61 11.85 -10.48
N VAL A 54 10.86 12.30 -10.72
CA VAL A 54 11.33 12.62 -12.07
C VAL A 54 12.02 11.38 -12.64
N LEU A 55 11.43 10.84 -13.69
CA LEU A 55 12.00 9.71 -14.44
C LEU A 55 12.64 10.24 -15.72
N VAL A 56 13.81 9.73 -16.04
CA VAL A 56 14.58 10.11 -17.24
C VAL A 56 14.95 8.86 -18.05
N ASP A 57 15.23 9.08 -19.33
CA ASP A 57 15.78 8.07 -20.24
C ASP A 57 14.94 6.77 -20.27
N GLU A 58 15.60 5.63 -20.07
CA GLU A 58 14.99 4.30 -20.13
C GLU A 58 13.85 4.13 -19.13
N ALA A 59 14.01 4.61 -17.92
CA ALA A 59 12.97 4.50 -16.88
C ALA A 59 11.69 5.22 -17.29
N LYS A 60 11.82 6.41 -17.89
CA LYS A 60 10.65 7.18 -18.38
C LYS A 60 9.96 6.44 -19.53
N ARG A 61 10.74 5.89 -20.46
CA ARG A 61 10.18 5.14 -21.59
C ARG A 61 9.40 3.92 -21.14
N VAL A 62 9.94 3.15 -20.20
CA VAL A 62 9.23 1.99 -19.63
C VAL A 62 7.96 2.42 -18.91
N ALA A 63 8.02 3.47 -18.10
CA ALA A 63 6.85 3.98 -17.40
C ALA A 63 5.75 4.43 -18.37
N ASP A 64 6.11 5.15 -19.43
CA ASP A 64 5.17 5.59 -20.46
C ASP A 64 4.52 4.40 -21.19
N ALA A 65 5.30 3.36 -21.48
CA ALA A 65 4.78 2.14 -22.11
C ALA A 65 3.80 1.38 -21.19
N CYS A 66 4.00 1.45 -19.88
CA CYS A 66 3.14 0.79 -18.89
C CYS A 66 1.88 1.59 -18.56
N ARG A 67 1.83 2.88 -18.87
CA ARG A 67 0.73 3.78 -18.51
C ARG A 67 -0.65 3.29 -18.96
N PRO A 68 -0.87 2.81 -20.19
CA PRO A 68 -2.19 2.35 -20.60
C PRO A 68 -2.71 1.18 -19.74
N PHE A 69 -1.82 0.29 -19.32
CA PHE A 69 -2.19 -0.84 -18.44
C PHE A 69 -2.55 -0.35 -17.04
N TYR A 70 -1.77 0.59 -16.50
CA TYR A 70 -2.08 1.23 -15.22
C TYR A 70 -3.44 1.91 -15.25
N GLU A 71 -3.73 2.68 -16.29
CA GLU A 71 -5.01 3.41 -16.42
C GLU A 71 -6.20 2.47 -16.51
N ARG A 72 -6.04 1.34 -17.19
CA ARG A 72 -7.09 0.32 -17.26
C ARG A 72 -7.38 -0.28 -15.87
N LEU A 73 -6.35 -0.58 -15.09
CA LEU A 73 -6.51 -1.07 -13.73
C LEU A 73 -7.05 0.01 -12.79
N ALA A 74 -6.56 1.24 -12.92
CA ALA A 74 -7.00 2.36 -12.10
C ALA A 74 -8.49 2.68 -12.26
N ALA A 75 -9.07 2.39 -13.41
CA ALA A 75 -10.50 2.55 -13.66
C ALA A 75 -11.37 1.65 -12.76
N HIS A 76 -10.80 0.57 -12.24
CA HIS A 76 -11.49 -0.38 -11.36
C HIS A 76 -11.15 -0.20 -9.88
N LYS A 77 -10.32 0.78 -9.52
CA LYS A 77 -9.95 0.98 -8.12
C LYS A 77 -11.15 1.44 -7.29
N LEU A 78 -11.19 1.00 -6.05
CA LEU A 78 -12.14 1.53 -5.09
C LEU A 78 -11.78 2.97 -4.72
N SER A 79 -12.77 3.87 -4.74
CA SER A 79 -12.57 5.22 -4.23
C SER A 79 -12.98 5.30 -2.76
N ALA A 80 -12.28 6.14 -2.05
CA ALA A 80 -12.54 6.35 -0.63
C ALA A 80 -13.90 7.04 -0.39
#